data_1714f4cee86801123ddf72645c9e0b6e
#
_entry.id   1714f4cee86801123ddf72645c9e0b6e
#
_cell.length_a   1.000
_cell.length_b   1.000
_cell.length_c   1.000
_cell.angle_alpha   90.00
_cell.angle_beta   90.00
_cell.angle_gamma   90.00
#
_symmetry.space_group_name_H-M   'P 1'
#
loop_
_entity.id
_entity.type
_entity.pdbx_description
1 polymer ?
#
loop_
_entity_poly.entity_id
_entity_poly.type
_entity_poly.pdbx_seq_one_letter_code
_entity_poly.pdbx_strand_id
1 'polypeptide(L)'
;ASGLVGILCHYLLEFIQILVFGNDKSNLLSQFNAVSPFRRFAVLLVVGVLASLFWYFLQRRVSLLSISKAKQLVGKKSPNFLGQSLHALMQVAIVGAGSSIGKEGAPRELGALFGGNLSKALHLDIVDRQLLIACGAGAGLAAVYQVPFASTLFVLETLGVAWKSKNIVIILVTTYLSAYCARPIVGKEAMYQVGKVSSDPASLIQVIVLVLVITPLAMMFSFLAKKASKSRITDKRILWSMPLSYIVLGGIAAFYPLIMGNGQVLAQWLFSGGVSAYLPLILVVKGLVVCLLLWAGSYGGTLTPSFTLGAGSGFLLTSCLVTFGLSLN
;
A
#
# COMPACT_ATOMS: atom_id res chain seq x y z
N ALA A 1 1.74 -21.18 2.34
CA ALA A 1 2.15 -20.15 3.30
C ALA A 1 1.75 -18.73 2.84
N SER A 2 2.22 -18.26 1.68
CA SER A 2 1.96 -16.85 1.25
C SER A 2 0.47 -16.57 0.96
N GLY A 3 -0.31 -17.53 0.48
CA GLY A 3 -1.76 -17.40 0.36
C GLY A 3 -2.43 -17.18 1.73
N LEU A 4 -1.99 -17.90 2.76
CA LEU A 4 -2.46 -17.70 4.14
C LEU A 4 -2.09 -16.33 4.69
N VAL A 5 -0.95 -15.77 4.31
CA VAL A 5 -0.58 -14.38 4.65
C VAL A 5 -1.58 -13.39 4.08
N GLY A 6 -1.99 -13.59 2.82
CA GLY A 6 -3.02 -12.74 2.18
C GLY A 6 -4.34 -12.78 2.95
N ILE A 7 -4.78 -13.98 3.30
CA ILE A 7 -6.00 -14.22 4.10
C ILE A 7 -5.91 -13.54 5.47
N LEU A 8 -4.80 -13.71 6.18
CA LEU A 8 -4.58 -13.08 7.48
C LEU A 8 -4.62 -11.56 7.40
N CYS A 9 -3.93 -10.97 6.42
CA CYS A 9 -3.95 -9.52 6.21
C CYS A 9 -5.35 -9.00 5.85
N HIS A 10 -6.12 -9.77 5.06
CA HIS A 10 -7.49 -9.43 4.69
C HIS A 10 -8.40 -9.37 5.91
N TYR A 11 -8.47 -10.46 6.69
CA TYR A 11 -9.29 -10.52 7.90
C TYR A 11 -8.87 -9.49 8.96
N LEU A 12 -7.58 -9.26 9.15
CA LEU A 12 -7.11 -8.24 10.09
C LEU A 12 -7.58 -6.85 9.66
N LEU A 13 -7.45 -6.53 8.37
CA LEU A 13 -7.90 -5.25 7.83
C LEU A 13 -9.41 -5.07 8.04
N GLU A 14 -10.20 -6.06 7.64
CA GLU A 14 -11.66 -6.05 7.76
C GLU A 14 -12.09 -5.95 9.24
N PHE A 15 -11.49 -6.75 10.11
CA PHE A 15 -11.77 -6.70 11.54
C PHE A 15 -11.54 -5.29 12.13
N ILE A 16 -10.41 -4.67 11.81
CA ILE A 16 -10.12 -3.31 12.29
C ILE A 16 -11.09 -2.29 11.69
N GLN A 17 -11.45 -2.41 10.41
CA GLN A 17 -12.43 -1.53 9.77
C GLN A 17 -13.81 -1.64 10.45
N ILE A 18 -14.29 -2.85 10.71
CA ILE A 18 -15.56 -3.08 11.39
C ILE A 18 -15.52 -2.51 12.82
N LEU A 19 -14.44 -2.73 13.55
CA LEU A 19 -14.28 -2.25 14.93
C LEU A 19 -14.31 -0.71 14.97
N VAL A 20 -13.67 -0.06 14.02
CA VAL A 20 -13.50 1.39 14.02
C VAL A 20 -14.68 2.12 13.38
N PHE A 21 -15.15 1.64 12.23
CA PHE A 21 -16.14 2.34 11.40
C PHE A 21 -17.53 1.69 11.41
N GLY A 22 -17.63 0.47 11.91
CA GLY A 22 -18.88 -0.30 11.92
C GLY A 22 -19.02 -1.22 10.71
N ASN A 23 -20.05 -2.07 10.73
CA ASN A 23 -20.29 -3.09 9.71
C ASN A 23 -21.30 -2.60 8.67
N ASP A 24 -20.94 -1.60 7.90
CA ASP A 24 -21.71 -1.20 6.71
C ASP A 24 -21.13 -1.92 5.49
N LYS A 25 -21.92 -2.83 4.90
CA LYS A 25 -21.51 -3.66 3.76
C LYS A 25 -21.50 -2.92 2.41
N SER A 26 -21.97 -1.64 2.36
CA SER A 26 -22.13 -0.95 1.08
C SER A 26 -20.80 -0.61 0.42
N ASN A 27 -19.97 0.20 1.05
CA ASN A 27 -18.59 0.49 0.63
C ASN A 27 -17.83 1.25 1.74
N LEU A 28 -16.51 1.29 1.63
CA LEU A 28 -15.66 1.91 2.65
C LEU A 28 -15.87 3.45 2.75
N LEU A 29 -16.26 4.12 1.69
CA LEU A 29 -16.57 5.55 1.72
C LEU A 29 -17.83 5.83 2.55
N SER A 30 -18.88 5.02 2.39
CA SER A 30 -20.09 5.16 3.20
C SER A 30 -19.80 4.88 4.68
N GLN A 31 -18.95 3.91 4.99
CA GLN A 31 -18.48 3.67 6.36
C GLN A 31 -17.77 4.91 6.93
N PHE A 32 -16.87 5.53 6.17
CA PHE A 32 -16.18 6.75 6.62
C PHE A 32 -17.17 7.92 6.84
N ASN A 33 -18.17 8.07 5.98
CA ASN A 33 -19.18 9.12 6.08
C ASN A 33 -20.18 8.87 7.20
N ALA A 34 -20.54 7.62 7.49
CA ALA A 34 -21.46 7.26 8.57
C ALA A 34 -20.93 7.58 9.96
N VAL A 35 -19.61 7.68 10.10
CA VAL A 35 -18.95 7.98 11.38
C VAL A 35 -18.82 9.48 11.57
N SER A 36 -19.15 9.98 12.77
CA SER A 36 -19.07 11.39 13.10
C SER A 36 -17.65 11.97 12.90
N PRO A 37 -17.50 13.26 12.56
CA PRO A 37 -16.20 13.92 12.41
C PRO A 37 -15.30 13.76 13.65
N PHE A 38 -15.88 13.88 14.83
CA PHE A 38 -15.17 13.70 16.09
C PHE A 38 -14.65 12.26 16.25
N ARG A 39 -15.43 11.24 15.91
CA ARG A 39 -14.99 9.84 15.99
C ARG A 39 -13.86 9.55 15.00
N ARG A 40 -13.91 10.08 13.77
CA ARG A 40 -12.80 9.99 12.80
C ARG A 40 -11.50 10.56 13.36
N PHE A 41 -11.58 11.77 13.93
CA PHE A 41 -10.44 12.43 14.58
C PHE A 41 -9.90 11.61 15.76
N ALA A 42 -10.78 11.22 16.69
CA ALA A 42 -10.41 10.49 17.91
C ALA A 42 -9.75 9.14 17.59
N VAL A 43 -10.30 8.38 16.66
CA VAL A 43 -9.71 7.09 16.23
C VAL A 43 -8.32 7.29 15.68
N LEU A 44 -8.12 8.25 14.77
CA LEU A 44 -6.80 8.49 14.18
C LEU A 44 -5.78 8.94 15.24
N LEU A 45 -6.18 9.78 16.19
CA LEU A 45 -5.32 10.16 17.31
C LEU A 45 -4.91 8.94 18.16
N VAL A 46 -5.88 8.11 18.56
CA VAL A 46 -5.61 6.87 19.34
C VAL A 46 -4.68 5.94 18.57
N VAL A 47 -4.93 5.75 17.28
CA VAL A 47 -4.06 4.93 16.40
C VAL A 47 -2.65 5.49 16.33
N GLY A 48 -2.50 6.82 16.19
CA GLY A 48 -1.19 7.48 16.20
C GLY A 48 -0.42 7.24 17.50
N VAL A 49 -1.08 7.34 18.64
CA VAL A 49 -0.50 7.08 19.96
C VAL A 49 -0.10 5.60 20.12
N LEU A 50 -1.04 4.67 19.85
CA LEU A 50 -0.77 3.24 19.99
C LEU A 50 0.34 2.77 19.06
N ALA A 51 0.35 3.21 17.80
CA ALA A 51 1.37 2.87 16.83
C ALA A 51 2.74 3.45 17.20
N SER A 52 2.79 4.67 17.75
CA SER A 52 4.04 5.27 18.22
C SER A 52 4.67 4.49 19.35
N LEU A 53 3.87 4.11 20.35
CA LEU A 53 4.31 3.26 21.46
C LEU A 53 4.78 1.90 20.97
N PHE A 54 3.99 1.26 20.10
CA PHE A 54 4.31 -0.05 19.54
C PHE A 54 5.67 -0.04 18.83
N TRP A 55 5.89 0.87 17.87
CA TRP A 55 7.17 0.92 17.15
C TRP A 55 8.32 1.39 18.00
N TYR A 56 8.10 2.29 18.96
CA TYR A 56 9.14 2.70 19.91
C TYR A 56 9.70 1.52 20.70
N PHE A 57 8.84 0.63 21.23
CA PHE A 57 9.27 -0.54 21.96
C PHE A 57 9.81 -1.64 21.06
N LEU A 58 9.19 -1.87 19.92
CA LEU A 58 9.60 -2.92 18.99
C LEU A 58 11.01 -2.68 18.45
N GLN A 59 11.29 -1.47 17.97
CA GLN A 59 12.60 -1.11 17.38
C GLN A 59 13.76 -1.17 18.35
N ARG A 60 13.50 -1.04 19.65
CA ARG A 60 14.50 -1.19 20.70
C ARG A 60 14.87 -2.65 20.97
N ARG A 61 13.97 -3.57 20.68
CA ARG A 61 14.15 -5.01 20.94
C ARG A 61 14.52 -5.79 19.68
N VAL A 62 14.10 -5.30 18.51
CA VAL A 62 14.23 -6.02 17.25
C VAL A 62 14.77 -5.09 16.16
N SER A 63 15.82 -5.51 15.48
CA SER A 63 16.27 -4.83 14.27
C SER A 63 15.37 -5.21 13.10
N LEU A 64 14.53 -4.28 12.64
CA LEU A 64 13.67 -4.45 11.49
C LEU A 64 14.50 -4.43 10.19
N LEU A 65 14.28 -5.41 9.34
CA LEU A 65 14.99 -5.54 8.07
C LEU A 65 14.00 -5.36 6.90
N SER A 66 14.32 -4.46 5.98
CA SER A 66 13.61 -4.42 4.70
C SER A 66 13.87 -5.70 3.89
N ILE A 67 12.97 -6.03 2.96
CA ILE A 67 13.08 -7.21 2.09
C ILE A 67 14.43 -7.24 1.36
N SER A 68 14.86 -6.10 0.81
CA SER A 68 16.15 -5.98 0.12
C SER A 68 17.34 -6.26 1.03
N LYS A 69 17.31 -5.74 2.28
CA LYS A 69 18.35 -6.03 3.28
C LYS A 69 18.31 -7.49 3.73
N ALA A 70 17.13 -8.07 3.94
CA ALA A 70 16.98 -9.48 4.28
C ALA A 70 17.57 -10.39 3.19
N LYS A 71 17.35 -10.06 1.91
CA LYS A 71 17.94 -10.73 0.75
C LYS A 71 19.47 -10.63 0.73
N GLN A 72 20.03 -9.43 0.94
CA GLN A 72 21.49 -9.19 0.93
C GLN A 72 22.20 -9.86 2.12
N LEU A 73 21.54 -9.99 3.26
CA LEU A 73 22.12 -10.53 4.49
C LEU A 73 21.87 -12.05 4.65
N VAL A 74 21.39 -12.74 3.61
CA VAL A 74 21.24 -14.18 3.62
C VAL A 74 22.57 -14.86 3.99
N GLY A 75 22.52 -15.79 4.93
CA GLY A 75 23.73 -16.45 5.48
C GLY A 75 24.43 -15.67 6.61
N LYS A 76 24.25 -14.37 6.71
CA LYS A 76 24.88 -13.51 7.74
C LYS A 76 23.91 -13.14 8.88
N LYS A 77 22.72 -12.66 8.55
CA LYS A 77 21.70 -12.23 9.51
C LYS A 77 20.32 -12.63 9.03
N SER A 78 19.49 -13.13 9.94
CA SER A 78 18.08 -13.44 9.64
C SER A 78 17.19 -12.46 10.37
N PRO A 79 16.05 -12.06 9.75
CA PRO A 79 15.03 -11.28 10.45
C PRO A 79 14.52 -12.05 11.67
N ASN A 80 14.23 -11.33 12.75
CA ASN A 80 13.47 -11.89 13.87
C ASN A 80 12.05 -12.17 13.40
N PHE A 81 11.63 -13.43 13.40
CA PHE A 81 10.34 -13.84 12.83
C PHE A 81 9.16 -13.13 13.50
N LEU A 82 9.09 -13.20 14.83
CA LEU A 82 7.98 -12.60 15.58
C LEU A 82 7.96 -11.08 15.46
N GLY A 83 9.10 -10.43 15.65
CA GLY A 83 9.18 -8.97 15.58
C GLY A 83 8.87 -8.42 14.18
N GLN A 84 9.34 -9.09 13.12
CA GLN A 84 9.03 -8.67 11.75
C GLN A 84 7.56 -8.95 11.40
N SER A 85 6.99 -10.05 11.89
CA SER A 85 5.55 -10.34 11.73
C SER A 85 4.68 -9.30 12.42
N LEU A 86 4.97 -8.97 13.68
CA LEU A 86 4.25 -7.94 14.43
C LEU A 86 4.37 -6.57 13.74
N HIS A 87 5.56 -6.23 13.24
CA HIS A 87 5.78 -5.02 12.45
C HIS A 87 4.87 -4.96 11.21
N ALA A 88 4.79 -6.04 10.46
CA ALA A 88 3.96 -6.10 9.26
C ALA A 88 2.45 -6.05 9.59
N LEU A 89 2.00 -6.78 10.61
CA LEU A 89 0.60 -6.76 11.06
C LEU A 89 0.18 -5.36 11.54
N MET A 90 1.07 -4.65 12.24
CA MET A 90 0.79 -3.27 12.66
C MET A 90 0.60 -2.32 11.47
N GLN A 91 1.33 -2.50 10.37
CA GLN A 91 1.10 -1.73 9.13
C GLN A 91 -0.34 -1.93 8.61
N VAL A 92 -0.85 -3.18 8.62
CA VAL A 92 -2.24 -3.47 8.21
C VAL A 92 -3.23 -2.82 9.17
N ALA A 93 -2.98 -2.93 10.47
CA ALA A 93 -3.88 -2.41 11.50
C ALA A 93 -4.07 -0.89 11.40
N ILE A 94 -2.99 -0.11 11.26
CA ILE A 94 -3.11 1.34 11.14
C ILE A 94 -3.83 1.77 9.84
N VAL A 95 -3.63 1.03 8.74
CA VAL A 95 -4.34 1.31 7.48
C VAL A 95 -5.81 0.94 7.59
N GLY A 96 -6.14 -0.18 8.23
CA GLY A 96 -7.52 -0.56 8.55
C GLY A 96 -8.24 0.49 9.39
N ALA A 97 -7.53 1.15 10.30
CA ALA A 97 -8.05 2.23 11.13
C ALA A 97 -8.06 3.61 10.43
N GLY A 98 -7.76 3.68 9.14
CA GLY A 98 -7.90 4.89 8.33
C GLY A 98 -6.61 5.68 8.09
N SER A 99 -5.44 5.17 8.46
CA SER A 99 -4.16 5.82 8.15
C SER A 99 -3.96 6.00 6.64
N SER A 100 -3.48 7.18 6.24
CA SER A 100 -3.34 7.60 4.83
C SER A 100 -2.06 7.07 4.16
N ILE A 101 -1.68 5.81 4.43
CA ILE A 101 -0.52 5.13 3.81
C ILE A 101 -0.95 3.78 3.25
N GLY A 102 -0.10 3.19 2.40
CA GLY A 102 -0.42 1.92 1.74
C GLY A 102 -0.20 0.69 2.65
N LYS A 103 -1.03 -0.32 2.46
CA LYS A 103 -0.96 -1.62 3.16
C LYS A 103 -0.06 -2.66 2.46
N GLU A 104 0.53 -2.31 1.31
CA GLU A 104 1.26 -3.24 0.44
C GLU A 104 2.55 -3.78 1.06
N GLY A 105 3.14 -3.03 2.01
CA GLY A 105 4.35 -3.42 2.72
C GLY A 105 4.19 -4.72 3.47
N ALA A 106 3.14 -4.82 4.25
CA ALA A 106 2.89 -5.94 5.16
C ALA A 106 2.83 -7.32 4.49
N PRO A 107 1.99 -7.57 3.47
CA PRO A 107 1.94 -8.89 2.84
C PRO A 107 3.23 -9.26 2.13
N ARG A 108 3.96 -8.28 1.57
CA ARG A 108 5.28 -8.51 0.97
C ARG A 108 6.32 -8.91 2.02
N GLU A 109 6.35 -8.21 3.16
CA GLU A 109 7.28 -8.49 4.25
C GLU A 109 7.01 -9.85 4.89
N LEU A 110 5.74 -10.16 5.18
CA LEU A 110 5.34 -11.46 5.71
C LEU A 110 5.66 -12.59 4.73
N GLY A 111 5.31 -12.42 3.46
CA GLY A 111 5.62 -13.41 2.42
C GLY A 111 7.12 -13.66 2.29
N ALA A 112 7.94 -12.60 2.28
CA ALA A 112 9.39 -12.69 2.25
C ALA A 112 9.95 -13.41 3.49
N LEU A 113 9.38 -13.14 4.66
CA LEU A 113 9.76 -13.77 5.93
C LEU A 113 9.49 -15.27 5.91
N PHE A 114 8.31 -15.69 5.44
CA PHE A 114 7.98 -17.10 5.27
C PHE A 114 8.87 -17.77 4.22
N GLY A 115 9.11 -17.13 3.07
CA GLY A 115 10.03 -17.63 2.03
C GLY A 115 11.45 -17.82 2.57
N GLY A 116 11.94 -16.87 3.37
CA GLY A 116 13.24 -16.95 4.01
C GLY A 116 13.34 -18.09 5.03
N ASN A 117 12.32 -18.31 5.85
CA ASN A 117 12.31 -19.41 6.82
C ASN A 117 12.18 -20.79 6.14
N LEU A 118 11.31 -20.90 5.13
CA LEU A 118 11.17 -22.12 4.33
C LEU A 118 12.50 -22.50 3.66
N SER A 119 13.19 -21.52 3.06
CA SER A 119 14.48 -21.74 2.41
C SER A 119 15.55 -22.20 3.38
N LYS A 120 15.49 -21.78 4.64
CA LYS A 120 16.35 -22.28 5.72
C LYS A 120 16.04 -23.72 6.07
N ALA A 121 14.75 -24.03 6.28
CA ALA A 121 14.30 -25.39 6.64
C ALA A 121 14.65 -26.40 5.55
N LEU A 122 14.65 -25.99 4.28
CA LEU A 122 15.03 -26.80 3.13
C LEU A 122 16.56 -26.83 2.87
N HIS A 123 17.36 -26.17 3.70
CA HIS A 123 18.83 -26.11 3.59
C HIS A 123 19.33 -25.66 2.20
N LEU A 124 18.58 -24.75 1.53
CA LEU A 124 18.93 -24.27 0.21
C LEU A 124 20.21 -23.42 0.24
N ASP A 125 20.87 -23.31 -0.90
CA ASP A 125 22.01 -22.41 -1.06
C ASP A 125 21.62 -20.91 -0.97
N ILE A 126 22.62 -20.04 -0.95
CA ILE A 126 22.40 -18.59 -0.76
C ILE A 126 21.57 -18.01 -1.90
N VAL A 127 21.78 -18.45 -3.14
CA VAL A 127 21.12 -17.92 -4.33
C VAL A 127 19.63 -18.30 -4.34
N ASP A 128 19.34 -19.56 -4.10
CA ASP A 128 17.95 -20.06 -4.05
C ASP A 128 17.20 -19.49 -2.81
N ARG A 129 17.90 -19.26 -1.69
CA ARG A 129 17.31 -18.56 -0.53
C ARG A 129 16.94 -17.11 -0.86
N GLN A 130 17.78 -16.38 -1.57
CA GLN A 130 17.48 -15.03 -2.04
C GLN A 130 16.28 -15.03 -2.99
N LEU A 131 16.19 -16.02 -3.87
CA LEU A 131 15.06 -16.20 -4.78
C LEU A 131 13.77 -16.48 -4.01
N LEU A 132 13.76 -17.39 -3.02
CA LEU A 132 12.57 -17.71 -2.25
C LEU A 132 12.06 -16.52 -1.40
N ILE A 133 12.96 -15.71 -0.85
CA ILE A 133 12.59 -14.47 -0.16
C ILE A 133 11.85 -13.53 -1.14
N ALA A 134 12.37 -13.38 -2.35
CA ALA A 134 11.75 -12.53 -3.36
C ALA A 134 10.42 -13.11 -3.87
N CYS A 135 10.36 -14.42 -4.14
CA CYS A 135 9.11 -15.12 -4.48
C CYS A 135 8.05 -14.98 -3.41
N GLY A 136 8.44 -15.12 -2.13
CA GLY A 136 7.53 -14.95 -1.00
C GLY A 136 6.94 -13.54 -0.95
N ALA A 137 7.76 -12.50 -1.20
CA ALA A 137 7.29 -11.12 -1.27
C ALA A 137 6.27 -10.91 -2.40
N GLY A 138 6.56 -11.41 -3.60
CA GLY A 138 5.64 -11.34 -4.73
C GLY A 138 4.36 -12.14 -4.50
N ALA A 139 4.48 -13.34 -3.93
CA ALA A 139 3.35 -14.18 -3.59
C ALA A 139 2.42 -13.55 -2.53
N GLY A 140 2.99 -12.87 -1.53
CA GLY A 140 2.20 -12.10 -0.54
C GLY A 140 1.43 -10.95 -1.19
N LEU A 141 2.06 -10.22 -2.12
CA LEU A 141 1.41 -9.15 -2.88
C LEU A 141 0.29 -9.72 -3.78
N ALA A 142 0.57 -10.81 -4.50
CA ALA A 142 -0.39 -11.47 -5.38
C ALA A 142 -1.64 -11.96 -4.64
N ALA A 143 -1.46 -12.50 -3.43
CA ALA A 143 -2.56 -13.00 -2.60
C ALA A 143 -3.53 -11.89 -2.18
N VAL A 144 -3.02 -10.73 -1.73
CA VAL A 144 -3.85 -9.62 -1.22
C VAL A 144 -4.52 -8.84 -2.35
N TYR A 145 -3.82 -8.63 -3.46
CA TYR A 145 -4.29 -7.76 -4.55
C TYR A 145 -4.88 -8.51 -5.73
N GLN A 146 -4.79 -9.85 -5.74
CA GLN A 146 -5.24 -10.73 -6.83
C GLN A 146 -4.62 -10.36 -8.20
N VAL A 147 -3.34 -9.92 -8.18
CA VAL A 147 -2.57 -9.47 -9.35
C VAL A 147 -1.29 -10.29 -9.56
N PRO A 148 -1.38 -11.60 -9.83
CA PRO A 148 -0.21 -12.48 -9.87
C PRO A 148 0.81 -12.09 -10.94
N PHE A 149 0.38 -11.66 -12.13
CA PHE A 149 1.27 -11.26 -13.21
C PHE A 149 2.06 -9.98 -12.83
N ALA A 150 1.37 -8.94 -12.36
CA ALA A 150 2.03 -7.71 -11.92
C ALA A 150 2.96 -7.96 -10.73
N SER A 151 2.60 -8.89 -9.82
CA SER A 151 3.46 -9.31 -8.72
C SER A 151 4.72 -10.03 -9.20
N THR A 152 4.64 -10.78 -10.31
CA THR A 152 5.81 -11.39 -10.94
C THR A 152 6.77 -10.33 -11.48
N LEU A 153 6.25 -9.34 -12.21
CA LEU A 153 7.05 -8.21 -12.71
C LEU A 153 7.67 -7.42 -11.55
N PHE A 154 6.93 -7.18 -10.48
CA PHE A 154 7.45 -6.55 -9.27
C PHE A 154 8.66 -7.29 -8.71
N VAL A 155 8.65 -8.63 -8.66
CA VAL A 155 9.78 -9.43 -8.16
C VAL A 155 10.99 -9.30 -9.07
N LEU A 156 10.79 -9.35 -10.38
CA LEU A 156 11.87 -9.25 -11.36
C LEU A 156 12.51 -7.85 -11.34
N GLU A 157 11.70 -6.81 -11.43
CA GLU A 157 12.17 -5.42 -11.57
C GLU A 157 12.56 -4.79 -10.24
N THR A 158 11.66 -4.82 -9.25
CA THR A 158 11.85 -4.07 -8.00
C THR A 158 12.75 -4.80 -7.01
N LEU A 159 12.65 -6.14 -6.95
CA LEU A 159 13.51 -6.94 -6.08
C LEU A 159 14.78 -7.42 -6.81
N GLY A 160 14.95 -7.07 -8.09
CA GLY A 160 16.17 -7.31 -8.85
C GLY A 160 16.52 -8.79 -8.96
N VAL A 161 15.54 -9.64 -9.25
CA VAL A 161 15.79 -11.05 -9.56
C VAL A 161 16.19 -11.18 -11.02
N ALA A 162 17.23 -11.94 -11.31
CA ALA A 162 17.73 -12.12 -12.67
C ALA A 162 16.66 -12.72 -13.60
N TRP A 163 16.53 -12.17 -14.79
CA TRP A 163 15.59 -12.56 -15.86
C TRP A 163 16.02 -13.89 -16.54
N LYS A 164 16.13 -14.97 -15.75
CA LYS A 164 16.40 -16.33 -16.24
C LYS A 164 15.10 -17.09 -16.30
N SER A 165 14.90 -17.92 -17.34
CA SER A 165 13.66 -18.71 -17.52
C SER A 165 13.28 -19.51 -16.28
N LYS A 166 14.25 -20.16 -15.60
CA LYS A 166 14.04 -20.85 -14.33
C LYS A 166 13.40 -19.93 -13.27
N ASN A 167 13.95 -18.72 -13.10
CA ASN A 167 13.46 -17.79 -12.08
C ASN A 167 12.05 -17.27 -12.41
N ILE A 168 11.82 -16.93 -13.69
CA ILE A 168 10.51 -16.42 -14.16
C ILE A 168 9.43 -17.47 -13.90
N VAL A 169 9.67 -18.72 -14.26
CA VAL A 169 8.70 -19.82 -14.04
C VAL A 169 8.42 -20.00 -12.54
N ILE A 170 9.46 -20.05 -11.69
CA ILE A 170 9.28 -20.21 -10.25
C ILE A 170 8.46 -19.04 -9.67
N ILE A 171 8.74 -17.80 -10.07
CA ILE A 171 8.03 -16.62 -9.59
C ILE A 171 6.56 -16.65 -10.08
N LEU A 172 6.33 -16.94 -11.37
CA LEU A 172 4.97 -17.09 -11.92
C LEU A 172 4.18 -18.14 -11.14
N VAL A 173 4.70 -19.34 -11.01
CA VAL A 173 4.01 -20.42 -10.29
C VAL A 173 3.70 -20.00 -8.85
N THR A 174 4.64 -19.41 -8.15
CA THR A 174 4.44 -19.03 -6.74
C THR A 174 3.43 -17.88 -6.58
N THR A 175 3.41 -16.88 -7.46
CA THR A 175 2.47 -15.77 -7.42
C THR A 175 1.07 -16.20 -7.80
N TYR A 176 0.91 -16.99 -8.89
CA TYR A 176 -0.39 -17.51 -9.32
C TYR A 176 -1.00 -18.48 -8.32
N LEU A 177 -0.21 -19.42 -7.79
CA LEU A 177 -0.68 -20.36 -6.78
C LEU A 177 -1.10 -19.62 -5.50
N SER A 178 -0.35 -18.59 -5.08
CA SER A 178 -0.68 -17.80 -3.90
C SER A 178 -1.98 -17.02 -4.08
N ALA A 179 -2.17 -16.37 -5.22
CA ALA A 179 -3.41 -15.67 -5.56
C ALA A 179 -4.59 -16.65 -5.63
N TYR A 180 -4.42 -17.79 -6.27
CA TYR A 180 -5.44 -18.83 -6.38
C TYR A 180 -5.88 -19.35 -5.00
N CYS A 181 -4.95 -19.65 -4.11
CA CYS A 181 -5.26 -20.11 -2.75
C CYS A 181 -5.95 -19.04 -1.89
N ALA A 182 -5.67 -17.75 -2.10
CA ALA A 182 -6.30 -16.66 -1.36
C ALA A 182 -7.68 -16.27 -1.91
N ARG A 183 -7.95 -16.56 -3.18
CA ARG A 183 -9.14 -16.14 -3.93
C ARG A 183 -10.49 -16.48 -3.29
N PRO A 184 -10.70 -17.65 -2.66
CA PRO A 184 -11.99 -18.00 -2.04
C PRO A 184 -12.38 -17.04 -0.90
N ILE A 185 -11.39 -16.36 -0.29
CA ILE A 185 -11.58 -15.49 0.87
C ILE A 185 -11.44 -14.02 0.48
N VAL A 186 -10.36 -13.67 -0.23
CA VAL A 186 -10.10 -12.28 -0.65
C VAL A 186 -11.08 -11.80 -1.73
N GLY A 187 -11.69 -12.74 -2.45
CA GLY A 187 -12.64 -12.45 -3.53
C GLY A 187 -12.02 -12.57 -4.92
N LYS A 188 -12.91 -12.54 -5.93
CA LYS A 188 -12.56 -12.62 -7.36
C LYS A 188 -12.64 -11.26 -8.06
N GLU A 189 -13.22 -10.29 -7.39
CA GLU A 189 -13.51 -8.99 -7.97
C GLU A 189 -12.22 -8.18 -8.17
N ALA A 190 -12.20 -7.38 -9.22
CA ALA A 190 -11.12 -6.43 -9.43
C ALA A 190 -11.10 -5.41 -8.27
N MET A 191 -9.91 -5.01 -7.86
CA MET A 191 -9.73 -4.03 -6.77
C MET A 191 -10.44 -2.70 -7.06
N TYR A 192 -10.58 -2.36 -8.31
CA TYR A 192 -11.29 -1.17 -8.80
C TYR A 192 -12.31 -1.56 -9.84
N GLN A 193 -13.51 -1.03 -9.70
CA GLN A 193 -14.55 -1.12 -10.72
C GLN A 193 -14.45 0.11 -11.61
N VAL A 194 -14.05 -0.10 -12.85
CA VAL A 194 -13.94 0.95 -13.88
C VAL A 194 -15.05 0.76 -14.90
N GLY A 195 -15.59 1.86 -15.43
CA GLY A 195 -16.53 1.85 -16.54
C GLY A 195 -15.91 1.24 -17.81
N LYS A 196 -16.70 1.15 -18.87
CA LYS A 196 -16.20 0.71 -20.17
C LYS A 196 -15.13 1.69 -20.67
N VAL A 197 -13.97 1.17 -21.04
CA VAL A 197 -12.88 1.95 -21.63
C VAL A 197 -12.98 1.84 -23.15
N SER A 198 -12.99 2.98 -23.84
CA SER A 198 -12.88 3.02 -25.31
C SER A 198 -11.47 2.56 -25.73
N SER A 199 -11.39 1.80 -26.80
CA SER A 199 -10.12 1.28 -27.36
C SER A 199 -9.78 1.93 -28.69
N ASP A 200 -10.29 3.13 -28.97
CA ASP A 200 -10.03 3.84 -30.20
C ASP A 200 -8.61 4.48 -30.23
N PRO A 201 -8.07 4.79 -31.42
CA PRO A 201 -6.74 5.40 -31.54
C PRO A 201 -6.62 6.77 -30.85
N ALA A 202 -7.71 7.54 -30.76
CA ALA A 202 -7.72 8.84 -30.09
C ALA A 202 -7.49 8.69 -28.57
N SER A 203 -8.08 7.66 -27.96
CA SER A 203 -7.82 7.30 -26.55
C SER A 203 -6.35 6.98 -26.28
N LEU A 204 -5.65 6.33 -27.24
CA LEU A 204 -4.21 6.04 -27.10
C LEU A 204 -3.37 7.33 -27.08
N ILE A 205 -3.68 8.28 -27.96
CA ILE A 205 -2.99 9.60 -27.97
C ILE A 205 -3.20 10.32 -26.65
N GLN A 206 -4.47 10.33 -26.17
CA GLN A 206 -4.79 10.91 -24.87
C GLN A 206 -3.98 10.29 -23.72
N VAL A 207 -3.87 8.96 -23.70
CA VAL A 207 -3.06 8.25 -22.70
C VAL A 207 -1.59 8.67 -22.76
N ILE A 208 -1.01 8.82 -23.97
CA ILE A 208 0.38 9.27 -24.12
C ILE A 208 0.56 10.68 -23.54
N VAL A 209 -0.34 11.62 -23.85
CA VAL A 209 -0.31 12.99 -23.31
C VAL A 209 -0.43 12.97 -21.78
N LEU A 210 -1.37 12.20 -21.25
CA LEU A 210 -1.54 12.06 -19.80
C LEU A 210 -0.28 11.50 -19.13
N VAL A 211 0.34 10.48 -19.71
CA VAL A 211 1.58 9.89 -19.18
C VAL A 211 2.70 10.95 -19.14
N LEU A 212 2.90 11.72 -20.20
CA LEU A 212 3.94 12.75 -20.25
C LEU A 212 3.74 13.82 -19.17
N VAL A 213 2.51 14.24 -18.90
CA VAL A 213 2.20 15.29 -17.91
C VAL A 213 2.23 14.74 -16.49
N ILE A 214 1.74 13.50 -16.27
CA ILE A 214 1.64 12.91 -14.91
C ILE A 214 2.99 12.37 -14.43
N THR A 215 3.86 11.91 -15.33
CA THR A 215 5.16 11.33 -14.95
C THR A 215 6.02 12.26 -14.08
N PRO A 216 6.21 13.54 -14.37
CA PRO A 216 6.95 14.45 -13.48
C PRO A 216 6.34 14.56 -12.07
N LEU A 217 5.00 14.59 -11.96
CA LEU A 217 4.30 14.64 -10.68
C LEU A 217 4.51 13.34 -9.90
N ALA A 218 4.44 12.19 -10.57
CA ALA A 218 4.69 10.88 -9.98
C ALA A 218 6.15 10.75 -9.51
N MET A 219 7.11 11.26 -10.30
CA MET A 219 8.53 11.30 -9.91
C MET A 219 8.76 12.20 -8.69
N MET A 220 8.15 13.37 -8.66
CA MET A 220 8.21 14.29 -7.52
C MET A 220 7.65 13.64 -6.24
N PHE A 221 6.46 13.05 -6.31
CA PHE A 221 5.88 12.34 -5.16
C PHE A 221 6.77 11.18 -4.71
N SER A 222 7.25 10.36 -5.65
CA SER A 222 8.15 9.25 -5.34
C SER A 222 9.44 9.69 -4.66
N PHE A 223 10.03 10.80 -5.13
CA PHE A 223 11.21 11.41 -4.51
C PHE A 223 10.93 11.88 -3.08
N LEU A 224 9.84 12.63 -2.87
CA LEU A 224 9.45 13.14 -1.54
C LEU A 224 9.13 12.00 -0.57
N ALA A 225 8.38 10.99 -0.99
CA ALA A 225 8.03 9.83 -0.17
C ALA A 225 9.27 9.00 0.18
N LYS A 226 10.20 8.80 -0.76
CA LYS A 226 11.49 8.14 -0.49
C LYS A 226 12.33 8.94 0.49
N LYS A 227 12.42 10.27 0.34
CA LYS A 227 13.13 11.17 1.26
C LYS A 227 12.52 11.10 2.65
N ALA A 228 11.21 11.23 2.78
CA ALA A 228 10.47 11.11 4.05
C ALA A 228 10.74 9.76 4.72
N SER A 229 10.65 8.66 3.96
CA SER A 229 10.90 7.31 4.46
C SER A 229 12.36 7.07 4.90
N LYS A 230 13.34 7.68 4.21
CA LYS A 230 14.76 7.62 4.62
C LYS A 230 15.04 8.44 5.88
N SER A 231 14.36 9.56 6.04
CA SER A 231 14.50 10.48 7.20
C SER A 231 13.51 10.13 8.33
N ARG A 232 12.95 8.94 8.31
CA ARG A 232 11.95 8.49 9.29
C ARG A 232 12.49 8.60 10.72
N ILE A 233 11.65 9.17 11.57
CA ILE A 233 11.94 9.26 13.01
C ILE A 233 11.77 7.86 13.61
N THR A 234 12.85 7.34 14.23
CA THR A 234 12.88 6.01 14.85
C THR A 234 13.33 6.04 16.31
N ASP A 235 13.75 7.20 16.81
CA ASP A 235 14.16 7.41 18.20
C ASP A 235 12.96 7.82 19.10
N LYS A 236 13.23 8.29 20.32
CA LYS A 236 12.16 8.73 21.27
C LYS A 236 11.25 9.82 20.69
N ARG A 237 11.67 10.55 19.67
CA ARG A 237 10.84 11.57 19.03
C ARG A 237 9.60 10.98 18.35
N ILE A 238 9.60 9.67 18.05
CA ILE A 238 8.43 8.98 17.48
C ILE A 238 7.20 9.09 18.40
N LEU A 239 7.40 9.18 19.73
CA LEU A 239 6.32 9.25 20.72
C LEU A 239 5.47 10.52 20.64
N TRP A 240 5.98 11.57 20.02
CA TRP A 240 5.21 12.78 19.77
C TRP A 240 5.03 13.10 18.28
N SER A 241 6.01 12.76 17.42
CA SER A 241 5.92 13.04 15.99
C SER A 241 4.79 12.27 15.31
N MET A 242 4.62 10.98 15.66
CA MET A 242 3.50 10.20 15.14
C MET A 242 2.14 10.71 15.62
N PRO A 243 1.85 10.83 16.92
CA PRO A 243 0.58 11.39 17.37
C PRO A 243 0.26 12.74 16.73
N LEU A 244 1.25 13.64 16.62
CA LEU A 244 1.07 14.95 15.98
C LEU A 244 0.69 14.82 14.49
N SER A 245 1.35 13.93 13.76
CA SER A 245 1.01 13.67 12.35
C SER A 245 -0.40 13.08 12.18
N TYR A 246 -0.84 12.27 13.13
CA TYR A 246 -2.20 11.71 13.14
C TYR A 246 -3.24 12.72 13.62
N ILE A 247 -2.90 13.70 14.46
CA ILE A 247 -3.75 14.87 14.74
C ILE A 247 -4.00 15.67 13.46
N VAL A 248 -2.95 15.91 12.66
CA VAL A 248 -3.10 16.60 11.37
C VAL A 248 -3.99 15.80 10.42
N LEU A 249 -3.73 14.48 10.26
CA LEU A 249 -4.57 13.62 9.44
C LEU A 249 -6.03 13.61 9.94
N GLY A 250 -6.24 13.45 11.23
CA GLY A 250 -7.57 13.40 11.86
C GLY A 250 -8.34 14.70 11.72
N GLY A 251 -7.67 15.86 11.89
CA GLY A 251 -8.24 17.17 11.65
C GLY A 251 -8.73 17.35 10.22
N ILE A 252 -7.94 16.92 9.23
CA ILE A 252 -8.35 16.95 7.82
C ILE A 252 -9.49 15.95 7.57
N ALA A 253 -9.39 14.73 8.10
CA ALA A 253 -10.37 13.66 7.93
C ALA A 253 -11.74 13.99 8.55
N ALA A 254 -11.78 14.85 9.55
CA ALA A 254 -13.04 15.33 10.12
C ALA A 254 -13.91 16.04 9.08
N PHE A 255 -13.29 16.81 8.17
CA PHE A 255 -13.98 17.56 7.12
C PHE A 255 -13.97 16.83 5.77
N TYR A 256 -12.88 16.12 5.45
CA TYR A 256 -12.65 15.46 4.16
C TYR A 256 -12.33 13.97 4.36
N PRO A 257 -13.33 13.09 4.53
CA PRO A 257 -13.12 11.65 4.76
C PRO A 257 -12.32 10.93 3.66
N LEU A 258 -12.36 11.43 2.43
CA LEU A 258 -11.60 10.89 1.28
C LEU A 258 -10.08 10.89 1.48
N ILE A 259 -9.56 11.64 2.47
CA ILE A 259 -8.15 11.63 2.83
C ILE A 259 -7.74 10.35 3.56
N MET A 260 -8.68 9.65 4.18
CA MET A 260 -8.44 8.46 4.99
C MET A 260 -8.07 7.24 4.13
N GLY A 261 -7.48 6.27 4.79
CA GLY A 261 -7.06 5.01 4.18
C GLY A 261 -5.97 5.18 3.13
N ASN A 262 -5.61 4.08 2.48
CA ASN A 262 -4.49 4.01 1.52
C ASN A 262 -4.74 4.76 0.19
N GLY A 263 -5.93 5.29 -0.05
CA GLY A 263 -6.33 5.98 -1.28
C GLY A 263 -7.26 5.17 -2.17
N GLN A 264 -7.45 3.88 -1.91
CA GLN A 264 -8.36 3.03 -2.70
C GLN A 264 -9.77 3.64 -2.80
N VAL A 265 -10.27 4.18 -1.70
CA VAL A 265 -11.60 4.83 -1.62
C VAL A 265 -11.68 6.04 -2.54
N LEU A 266 -10.67 6.91 -2.51
CA LEU A 266 -10.62 8.09 -3.37
C LEU A 266 -10.54 7.72 -4.85
N ALA A 267 -9.70 6.74 -5.20
CA ALA A 267 -9.59 6.28 -6.58
C ALA A 267 -10.90 5.64 -7.07
N GLN A 268 -11.54 4.79 -6.26
CA GLN A 268 -12.83 4.18 -6.62
C GLN A 268 -13.93 5.24 -6.76
N TRP A 269 -13.96 6.24 -5.87
CA TRP A 269 -14.91 7.33 -5.96
C TRP A 269 -14.77 8.11 -7.28
N LEU A 270 -13.54 8.37 -7.73
CA LEU A 270 -13.27 9.00 -9.03
C LEU A 270 -13.73 8.12 -10.19
N PHE A 271 -13.44 6.81 -10.18
CA PHE A 271 -13.87 5.87 -11.22
C PHE A 271 -15.39 5.69 -11.27
N SER A 272 -16.09 5.97 -10.18
CA SER A 272 -17.56 5.98 -10.11
C SER A 272 -18.17 7.34 -10.52
N GLY A 273 -17.38 8.24 -11.11
CA GLY A 273 -17.86 9.54 -11.58
C GLY A 273 -17.92 10.61 -10.48
N GLY A 274 -17.24 10.41 -9.36
CA GLY A 274 -17.19 11.39 -8.28
C GLY A 274 -16.45 12.66 -8.70
N VAL A 275 -17.08 13.83 -8.48
CA VAL A 275 -16.55 15.15 -8.83
C VAL A 275 -16.54 16.07 -7.60
N SER A 276 -15.49 16.83 -7.45
CA SER A 276 -15.38 17.85 -6.40
C SER A 276 -14.49 19.00 -6.87
N ALA A 277 -14.92 20.24 -6.65
CA ALA A 277 -14.08 21.42 -6.87
C ALA A 277 -12.81 21.43 -6.01
N TYR A 278 -12.82 20.72 -4.88
CA TYR A 278 -11.68 20.59 -3.98
C TYR A 278 -10.73 19.45 -4.34
N LEU A 279 -10.98 18.71 -5.44
CA LEU A 279 -10.15 17.56 -5.82
C LEU A 279 -8.66 17.90 -5.95
N PRO A 280 -8.24 18.99 -6.60
CA PRO A 280 -6.82 19.36 -6.66
C PRO A 280 -6.20 19.52 -5.27
N LEU A 281 -6.91 20.17 -4.36
CA LEU A 281 -6.46 20.35 -2.98
C LEU A 281 -6.37 19.00 -2.24
N ILE A 282 -7.38 18.15 -2.38
CA ILE A 282 -7.40 16.80 -1.76
C ILE A 282 -6.18 15.98 -2.21
N LEU A 283 -5.83 16.00 -3.50
CA LEU A 283 -4.68 15.26 -4.03
C LEU A 283 -3.35 15.79 -3.46
N VAL A 284 -3.16 17.10 -3.45
CA VAL A 284 -1.95 17.72 -2.88
C VAL A 284 -1.84 17.37 -1.39
N VAL A 285 -2.90 17.58 -0.63
CA VAL A 285 -2.94 17.27 0.80
C VAL A 285 -2.72 15.80 1.05
N LYS A 286 -3.30 14.90 0.24
CA LYS A 286 -3.07 13.45 0.32
C LYS A 286 -1.59 13.11 0.17
N GLY A 287 -0.92 13.65 -0.85
CA GLY A 287 0.50 13.43 -1.07
C GLY A 287 1.37 13.92 0.11
N LEU A 288 1.07 15.12 0.63
CA LEU A 288 1.78 15.71 1.76
C LEU A 288 1.57 14.91 3.05
N VAL A 289 0.34 14.48 3.34
CA VAL A 289 0.01 13.67 4.51
C VAL A 289 0.71 12.32 4.47
N VAL A 290 0.76 11.65 3.31
CA VAL A 290 1.54 10.40 3.16
C VAL A 290 3.01 10.64 3.52
N CYS A 291 3.63 11.69 2.98
CA CYS A 291 5.02 12.02 3.30
C CYS A 291 5.21 12.36 4.78
N LEU A 292 4.29 13.11 5.37
CA LEU A 292 4.31 13.48 6.80
C LEU A 292 4.25 12.23 7.69
N LEU A 293 3.32 11.31 7.43
CA LEU A 293 3.18 10.08 8.19
C LEU A 293 4.44 9.20 8.10
N LEU A 294 5.00 9.04 6.90
CA LEU A 294 6.23 8.27 6.68
C LEU A 294 7.44 8.88 7.41
N TRP A 295 7.56 10.21 7.38
CA TRP A 295 8.62 10.92 8.10
C TRP A 295 8.45 10.84 9.61
N ALA A 296 7.22 11.00 10.11
CA ALA A 296 6.89 11.02 11.54
C ALA A 296 7.12 9.69 12.27
N GLY A 297 7.32 8.58 11.52
CA GLY A 297 7.61 7.28 12.12
C GLY A 297 6.75 6.13 11.60
N SER A 298 5.68 6.41 10.86
CA SER A 298 4.79 5.35 10.34
C SER A 298 5.47 4.49 9.28
N TYR A 299 5.14 3.20 9.28
CA TYR A 299 5.56 2.25 8.27
C TYR A 299 4.38 1.83 7.41
N GLY A 300 4.58 1.86 6.11
CA GLY A 300 3.57 1.47 5.11
C GLY A 300 4.08 1.66 3.69
N GLY A 301 3.30 1.19 2.72
CA GLY A 301 3.59 1.33 1.31
C GLY A 301 3.16 2.69 0.74
N THR A 302 3.65 2.97 -0.45
CA THR A 302 3.27 4.16 -1.24
C THR A 302 2.61 3.81 -2.57
N LEU A 303 2.46 2.51 -2.86
CA LEU A 303 1.93 2.04 -4.15
C LEU A 303 0.49 2.52 -4.38
N THR A 304 -0.44 2.18 -3.47
CA THR A 304 -1.84 2.60 -3.60
C THR A 304 -1.99 4.13 -3.51
N PRO A 305 -1.32 4.87 -2.59
CA PRO A 305 -1.31 6.33 -2.63
C PRO A 305 -0.82 6.90 -3.96
N SER A 306 0.27 6.38 -4.55
CA SER A 306 0.77 6.82 -5.87
C SER A 306 -0.26 6.60 -6.97
N PHE A 307 -0.89 5.41 -6.99
CA PHE A 307 -1.96 5.07 -7.93
C PHE A 307 -3.12 6.07 -7.83
N THR A 308 -3.55 6.38 -6.60
CA THR A 308 -4.64 7.32 -6.36
C THR A 308 -4.31 8.74 -6.82
N LEU A 309 -3.08 9.22 -6.54
CA LEU A 309 -2.63 10.52 -7.02
C LEU A 309 -2.57 10.56 -8.54
N GLY A 310 -2.10 9.47 -9.19
CA GLY A 310 -2.11 9.34 -10.64
C GLY A 310 -3.52 9.36 -11.24
N ALA A 311 -4.43 8.56 -10.68
CA ALA A 311 -5.82 8.52 -11.11
C ALA A 311 -6.51 9.88 -10.97
N GLY A 312 -6.32 10.57 -9.84
CA GLY A 312 -6.88 11.90 -9.61
C GLY A 312 -6.29 12.97 -10.52
N SER A 313 -4.98 12.94 -10.75
CA SER A 313 -4.32 13.86 -11.69
C SER A 313 -4.78 13.62 -13.12
N GLY A 314 -4.94 12.36 -13.55
CA GLY A 314 -5.50 11.99 -14.85
C GLY A 314 -6.92 12.49 -15.02
N PHE A 315 -7.77 12.29 -14.02
CA PHE A 315 -9.15 12.80 -14.02
C PHE A 315 -9.21 14.33 -14.18
N LEU A 316 -8.39 15.07 -13.45
CA LEU A 316 -8.32 16.54 -13.55
C LEU A 316 -7.87 17.00 -14.92
N LEU A 317 -6.82 16.40 -15.48
CA LEU A 317 -6.32 16.74 -16.81
C LEU A 317 -7.35 16.45 -17.88
N THR A 318 -7.99 15.29 -17.85
CA THR A 318 -9.07 14.96 -18.79
C THR A 318 -10.21 15.95 -18.69
N SER A 319 -10.65 16.28 -17.47
CA SER A 319 -11.70 17.29 -17.25
C SER A 319 -11.33 18.66 -17.81
N CYS A 320 -10.08 19.09 -17.64
CA CYS A 320 -9.58 20.33 -18.24
C CYS A 320 -9.59 20.26 -19.78
N LEU A 321 -9.09 19.17 -20.37
CA LEU A 321 -9.08 19.01 -21.84
C LEU A 321 -10.49 19.08 -22.42
N VAL A 322 -11.46 18.41 -21.80
CA VAL A 322 -12.88 18.49 -22.20
C VAL A 322 -13.41 19.92 -22.14
N THR A 323 -13.09 20.67 -21.09
CA THR A 323 -13.54 22.08 -20.92
C THR A 323 -12.97 22.98 -22.01
N PHE A 324 -11.76 22.72 -22.50
CA PHE A 324 -11.15 23.46 -23.61
C PHE A 324 -11.55 22.95 -25.02
N GLY A 325 -12.54 22.07 -25.12
CA GLY A 325 -13.02 21.53 -26.41
C GLY A 325 -12.08 20.51 -27.07
N LEU A 326 -11.06 20.07 -26.33
CA LEU A 326 -10.12 19.03 -26.75
C LEU A 326 -10.61 17.61 -26.36
N SER A 327 -11.92 17.43 -26.29
CA SER A 327 -12.51 16.09 -26.11
C SER A 327 -12.22 15.28 -27.37
N LEU A 328 -11.26 14.40 -27.27
CA LEU A 328 -11.15 13.27 -28.18
C LEU A 328 -12.26 12.31 -27.75
N ASN A 329 -13.33 12.23 -28.58
CA ASN A 329 -14.50 11.39 -28.32
C ASN A 329 -14.12 9.94 -28.09
#